data_64d5381fc75a3a6737b6a70407663ce9
#
_entry.id   64d5381fc75a3a6737b6a70407663ce9
#
_cell.length_a   1.000
_cell.length_b   1.000
_cell.length_c   1.000
_cell.angle_alpha   90.00
_cell.angle_beta   90.00
_cell.angle_gamma   90.00
#
_symmetry.space_group_name_H-M   'P 1'
#
loop_
_entity.id
_entity.type
_entity.pdbx_description
1 polymer ?
#
loop_
_entity_poly.entity_id
_entity_poly.type
_entity_poly.pdbx_seq_one_letter_code
_entity_poly.pdbx_strand_id
1 'polypeptide(L)'
;MNKLAEDLNRTLENTSAAALLSDYGKRLYVPKGIIVQSAEAKQKAKKYNATIGIATEGGKPMYIKPIRDAFSAELTDSEIFPYAPMGGVAALRAAWLEQMKLKNPLLVAKETSLPVVTSGLTSSISIVASLFLDKDDDVVMPDLYWENYNLILTEQRQAKINFYPFFSDKGGFNVEGLKAVLKGIKAPKAFVFLNFPNNPTGYAPTAAEADEIAAVLVEQADNGKKIVVLCDDAYFGLFFDDKVFRQSMFARLADAHENILAVKGDAATKEEMVWGFRVGFITYGCKGYTAAQYDALVQKTMGALRGSLSSCSLPSQNAILKAFSSPEYEQSKQQGIRKIRLRFEALKQELARHASDDCLTPLPFNSGYFMAFGCRCDAEQLRQLLLNKYETGVIRLDDSHIRLAFSSIDLEKIPALVNTVYQAAAELS
;
A
#
# COMPACT_ATOMS: atom_id res chain seq x y z
N MET A 1 19.79 3.07 16.38
CA MET A 1 19.80 2.03 15.32
C MET A 1 18.78 0.98 15.72
N ASN A 2 18.16 0.30 14.75
CA ASN A 2 17.23 -0.79 15.06
C ASN A 2 18.00 -1.99 15.66
N LYS A 3 17.44 -2.65 16.69
CA LYS A 3 18.07 -3.78 17.39
C LYS A 3 18.46 -4.93 16.45
N LEU A 4 17.64 -5.21 15.43
CA LEU A 4 17.98 -6.26 14.44
C LEU A 4 19.23 -5.91 13.63
N ALA A 5 19.39 -4.63 13.25
CA ALA A 5 20.59 -4.17 12.57
C ALA A 5 21.81 -4.24 13.50
N GLU A 6 21.66 -3.88 14.77
CA GLU A 6 22.72 -3.98 15.78
C GLU A 6 23.18 -5.43 15.98
N ASP A 7 22.25 -6.39 16.05
CA ASP A 7 22.57 -7.81 16.18
C ASP A 7 23.34 -8.34 14.96
N LEU A 8 22.96 -7.92 13.74
CA LEU A 8 23.69 -8.26 12.51
C LEU A 8 25.10 -7.64 12.52
N ASN A 9 25.24 -6.38 12.93
CA ASN A 9 26.52 -5.71 13.02
C ASN A 9 27.44 -6.40 14.05
N ARG A 10 26.88 -6.83 15.20
CA ARG A 10 27.63 -7.60 16.20
C ARG A 10 28.10 -8.97 15.66
N THR A 11 27.24 -9.64 14.88
CA THR A 11 27.64 -10.92 14.24
C THR A 11 28.80 -10.74 13.26
N LEU A 12 28.87 -9.58 12.59
CA LEU A 12 29.93 -9.22 11.67
C LEU A 12 31.15 -8.61 12.36
N GLU A 13 31.09 -8.34 13.67
CA GLU A 13 32.19 -7.72 14.42
C GLU A 13 33.51 -8.49 14.21
N ASN A 14 34.61 -7.76 14.10
CA ASN A 14 35.94 -8.29 13.81
C ASN A 14 36.12 -8.91 12.42
N THR A 15 35.20 -8.68 11.48
CA THR A 15 35.37 -9.07 10.08
C THR A 15 35.73 -7.85 9.21
N SER A 16 36.34 -8.11 8.05
CA SER A 16 36.52 -7.06 7.03
C SER A 16 35.22 -6.45 6.56
N ALA A 17 34.12 -7.24 6.51
CA ALA A 17 32.78 -6.76 6.13
C ALA A 17 32.28 -5.67 7.09
N ALA A 18 32.48 -5.82 8.40
CA ALA A 18 32.07 -4.80 9.38
C ALA A 18 32.76 -3.44 9.14
N ALA A 19 34.06 -3.48 8.80
CA ALA A 19 34.83 -2.26 8.51
C ALA A 19 34.44 -1.62 7.16
N LEU A 20 33.92 -2.41 6.21
CA LEU A 20 33.60 -1.99 4.86
C LEU A 20 32.14 -1.55 4.67
N LEU A 21 31.23 -1.93 5.60
CA LEU A 21 29.84 -1.48 5.55
C LEU A 21 29.74 0.06 5.64
N SER A 22 29.00 0.64 4.72
CA SER A 22 28.60 2.06 4.84
C SER A 22 27.66 2.26 6.03
N ASP A 23 27.47 3.51 6.46
CA ASP A 23 26.51 3.82 7.53
C ASP A 23 25.07 3.39 7.17
N TYR A 24 24.71 3.48 5.90
CA TYR A 24 23.44 2.93 5.41
C TYR A 24 23.43 1.39 5.51
N GLY A 25 24.48 0.71 5.07
CA GLY A 25 24.61 -0.75 5.18
C GLY A 25 24.48 -1.25 6.62
N LYS A 26 25.07 -0.52 7.58
CA LYS A 26 24.96 -0.83 9.02
C LYS A 26 23.54 -0.67 9.57
N ARG A 27 22.69 0.18 8.98
CA ARG A 27 21.30 0.35 9.40
C ARG A 27 20.35 -0.70 8.81
N LEU A 28 20.73 -1.41 7.75
CA LEU A 28 19.87 -2.37 7.09
C LEU A 28 19.65 -3.66 7.89
N TYR A 29 18.44 -4.16 7.85
CA TYR A 29 18.02 -5.43 8.43
C TYR A 29 16.80 -5.98 7.68
N VAL A 30 16.46 -7.24 7.88
CA VAL A 30 15.19 -7.83 7.42
C VAL A 30 14.19 -7.73 8.57
N PRO A 31 13.10 -6.96 8.41
CA PRO A 31 12.07 -6.85 9.45
C PRO A 31 11.52 -8.23 9.82
N LYS A 32 11.44 -8.52 11.13
CA LYS A 32 10.84 -9.78 11.65
C LYS A 32 9.31 -9.71 11.76
N GLY A 33 8.69 -8.67 11.23
CA GLY A 33 7.25 -8.49 11.24
C GLY A 33 6.53 -9.44 10.27
N ILE A 34 5.82 -8.89 9.30
CA ILE A 34 4.95 -9.64 8.37
C ILE A 34 5.68 -10.79 7.66
N ILE A 35 6.94 -10.60 7.24
CA ILE A 35 7.69 -11.62 6.47
C ILE A 35 7.92 -12.89 7.29
N VAL A 36 8.41 -12.75 8.53
CA VAL A 36 8.71 -13.90 9.41
C VAL A 36 7.40 -14.56 9.85
N GLN A 37 6.42 -13.78 10.28
CA GLN A 37 5.11 -14.30 10.69
C GLN A 37 4.41 -15.05 9.54
N SER A 38 4.51 -14.54 8.30
CA SER A 38 3.97 -15.24 7.12
C SER A 38 4.72 -16.53 6.80
N ALA A 39 6.05 -16.57 7.03
CA ALA A 39 6.85 -17.79 6.86
C ALA A 39 6.47 -18.85 7.90
N GLU A 40 6.32 -18.48 9.17
CA GLU A 40 5.80 -19.37 10.22
C GLU A 40 4.41 -19.88 9.91
N ALA A 41 3.49 -18.99 9.49
CA ALA A 41 2.14 -19.36 9.11
C ALA A 41 2.11 -20.32 7.92
N LYS A 42 2.98 -20.14 6.93
CA LYS A 42 3.10 -21.07 5.79
C LYS A 42 3.43 -22.50 6.23
N GLN A 43 4.21 -22.65 7.31
CA GLN A 43 4.58 -23.96 7.83
C GLN A 43 3.51 -24.55 8.74
N LYS A 44 2.90 -23.75 9.61
CA LYS A 44 2.07 -24.20 10.74
C LYS A 44 0.57 -23.99 10.52
N ALA A 45 0.15 -22.96 9.79
CA ALA A 45 -1.26 -22.64 9.57
C ALA A 45 -1.87 -23.59 8.52
N LYS A 46 -2.24 -24.79 8.95
CA LYS A 46 -2.83 -25.82 8.06
C LYS A 46 -4.30 -25.58 7.77
N LYS A 47 -4.98 -24.89 8.67
CA LYS A 47 -6.43 -24.65 8.58
C LYS A 47 -6.74 -23.34 7.86
N TYR A 48 -6.19 -22.23 8.34
CA TYR A 48 -6.38 -20.91 7.74
C TYR A 48 -5.07 -20.13 7.73
N ASN A 49 -4.68 -19.60 6.58
CA ASN A 49 -3.54 -18.70 6.48
C ASN A 49 -4.01 -17.31 6.00
N ALA A 50 -4.33 -16.44 6.94
CA ALA A 50 -4.80 -15.08 6.71
C ALA A 50 -3.70 -14.02 6.84
N THR A 51 -2.44 -14.39 6.55
CA THR A 51 -1.28 -13.48 6.66
C THR A 51 -0.94 -12.77 5.35
N ILE A 52 -1.25 -13.34 4.20
CA ILE A 52 -0.70 -12.96 2.90
C ILE A 52 -1.60 -11.92 2.21
N GLY A 53 -1.01 -10.84 1.70
CA GLY A 53 -1.70 -9.81 0.90
C GLY A 53 -1.90 -10.22 -0.57
N ILE A 54 -2.32 -11.47 -0.82
CA ILE A 54 -2.67 -12.02 -2.13
C ILE A 54 -4.12 -12.48 -2.06
N ALA A 55 -4.92 -12.20 -3.10
CA ALA A 55 -6.22 -12.82 -3.24
C ALA A 55 -6.06 -14.25 -3.77
N THR A 56 -6.65 -15.22 -3.09
CA THR A 56 -6.58 -16.64 -3.47
C THR A 56 -7.97 -17.26 -3.61
N GLU A 57 -8.06 -18.34 -4.35
CA GLU A 57 -9.25 -19.17 -4.49
C GLU A 57 -8.81 -20.64 -4.54
N GLY A 58 -9.35 -21.49 -3.68
CA GLY A 58 -8.92 -22.87 -3.57
C GLY A 58 -7.42 -23.03 -3.29
N GLY A 59 -6.82 -22.11 -2.53
CA GLY A 59 -5.40 -22.08 -2.20
C GLY A 59 -4.46 -21.64 -3.34
N LYS A 60 -5.00 -21.22 -4.49
CA LYS A 60 -4.23 -20.73 -5.64
C LYS A 60 -4.43 -19.23 -5.82
N PRO A 61 -3.43 -18.48 -6.31
CA PRO A 61 -3.60 -17.07 -6.63
C PRO A 61 -4.73 -16.84 -7.64
N MET A 62 -5.60 -15.87 -7.38
CA MET A 62 -6.56 -15.38 -8.36
C MET A 62 -5.81 -14.66 -9.49
N TYR A 63 -6.42 -14.59 -10.67
CA TYR A 63 -5.84 -13.89 -11.81
C TYR A 63 -6.94 -13.36 -12.75
N ILE A 64 -6.59 -12.38 -13.55
CA ILE A 64 -7.40 -11.87 -14.66
C ILE A 64 -7.01 -12.66 -15.91
N LYS A 65 -7.97 -13.41 -16.47
CA LYS A 65 -7.71 -14.35 -17.57
C LYS A 65 -7.00 -13.71 -18.77
N PRO A 66 -7.42 -12.53 -19.31
CA PRO A 66 -6.71 -11.91 -20.42
C PRO A 66 -5.23 -11.60 -20.15
N ILE A 67 -4.87 -11.26 -18.90
CA ILE A 67 -3.46 -11.03 -18.53
C ILE A 67 -2.67 -12.34 -18.57
N ARG A 68 -3.26 -13.42 -18.04
CA ARG A 68 -2.64 -14.75 -18.09
C ARG A 68 -2.42 -15.22 -19.53
N ASP A 69 -3.44 -15.07 -20.38
CA ASP A 69 -3.39 -15.51 -21.77
C ASP A 69 -2.33 -14.71 -22.54
N ALA A 70 -2.31 -13.40 -22.41
CA ALA A 70 -1.29 -12.53 -23.01
C ALA A 70 0.13 -12.96 -22.59
N PHE A 71 0.35 -13.21 -21.29
CA PHE A 71 1.67 -13.60 -20.77
C PHE A 71 2.12 -14.99 -21.25
N SER A 72 1.18 -15.91 -21.49
CA SER A 72 1.51 -17.32 -21.80
C SER A 72 1.72 -17.60 -23.28
N ALA A 73 1.11 -16.85 -24.20
CA ALA A 73 1.07 -17.27 -25.62
C ALA A 73 1.06 -16.11 -26.65
N GLU A 74 0.88 -14.85 -26.25
CA GLU A 74 0.59 -13.78 -27.21
C GLU A 74 1.70 -12.74 -27.34
N LEU A 75 2.74 -12.78 -26.50
CA LEU A 75 3.87 -11.86 -26.60
C LEU A 75 4.88 -12.32 -27.66
N THR A 76 5.29 -11.40 -28.51
CA THR A 76 6.35 -11.62 -29.51
C THR A 76 7.73 -11.49 -28.88
N ASP A 77 8.78 -11.97 -29.59
CA ASP A 77 10.16 -11.85 -29.14
C ASP A 77 10.56 -10.40 -28.87
N SER A 78 10.10 -9.45 -29.68
CA SER A 78 10.34 -8.01 -29.48
C SER A 78 9.62 -7.41 -28.25
N GLU A 79 8.60 -8.06 -27.75
CA GLU A 79 7.85 -7.67 -26.54
C GLU A 79 8.39 -8.34 -25.27
N ILE A 80 9.30 -9.33 -25.41
CA ILE A 80 9.84 -10.10 -24.29
C ILE A 80 11.31 -9.76 -23.99
N PHE A 81 12.20 -9.85 -25.01
CA PHE A 81 13.63 -9.95 -24.79
C PHE A 81 14.39 -8.60 -24.71
N PRO A 82 14.01 -7.51 -25.37
CA PRO A 82 14.73 -6.24 -25.25
C PRO A 82 14.59 -5.58 -23.87
N TYR A 83 15.48 -4.64 -23.58
CA TYR A 83 15.28 -3.74 -22.45
C TYR A 83 14.05 -2.87 -22.66
N ALA A 84 13.22 -2.72 -21.62
CA ALA A 84 12.15 -1.72 -21.66
C ALA A 84 12.73 -0.30 -21.75
N PRO A 85 12.01 0.64 -22.39
CA PRO A 85 12.33 2.07 -22.28
C PRO A 85 12.41 2.49 -20.81
N MET A 86 13.30 3.43 -20.48
CA MET A 86 13.60 3.85 -19.10
C MET A 86 12.36 4.30 -18.32
N GLY A 87 11.45 5.04 -18.93
CA GLY A 87 10.18 5.45 -18.33
C GLY A 87 9.07 4.41 -18.44
N GLY A 88 9.35 3.25 -19.06
CA GLY A 88 8.37 2.22 -19.39
C GLY A 88 7.85 2.32 -20.83
N VAL A 89 7.10 1.28 -21.25
CA VAL A 89 6.47 1.21 -22.58
C VAL A 89 5.51 2.39 -22.77
N ALA A 90 5.74 3.22 -23.78
CA ALA A 90 4.99 4.47 -23.99
C ALA A 90 3.47 4.22 -24.10
N ALA A 91 3.07 3.18 -24.83
CA ALA A 91 1.67 2.80 -24.98
C ALA A 91 1.04 2.38 -23.64
N LEU A 92 1.78 1.66 -22.78
CA LEU A 92 1.27 1.30 -21.44
C LEU A 92 1.10 2.55 -20.55
N ARG A 93 2.08 3.47 -20.60
CA ARG A 93 2.00 4.73 -19.82
C ARG A 93 0.75 5.55 -20.21
N ALA A 94 0.49 5.68 -21.51
CA ALA A 94 -0.71 6.36 -22.02
C ALA A 94 -2.00 5.61 -21.64
N ALA A 95 -2.06 4.30 -21.84
CA ALA A 95 -3.20 3.49 -21.48
C ALA A 95 -3.48 3.53 -19.95
N TRP A 96 -2.43 3.53 -19.13
CA TRP A 96 -2.59 3.65 -17.67
C TRP A 96 -3.14 5.03 -17.27
N LEU A 97 -2.70 6.11 -17.91
CA LEU A 97 -3.26 7.45 -17.67
C LEU A 97 -4.75 7.51 -18.02
N GLU A 98 -5.16 6.90 -19.14
CA GLU A 98 -6.58 6.81 -19.49
C GLU A 98 -7.38 5.98 -18.46
N GLN A 99 -6.86 4.85 -18.03
CA GLN A 99 -7.46 4.06 -16.95
C GLN A 99 -7.55 4.85 -15.63
N MET A 100 -6.55 5.64 -15.31
CA MET A 100 -6.59 6.53 -14.14
C MET A 100 -7.73 7.55 -14.26
N LYS A 101 -7.89 8.20 -15.41
CA LYS A 101 -8.96 9.19 -15.64
C LYS A 101 -10.35 8.56 -15.60
N LEU A 102 -10.51 7.37 -16.19
CA LEU A 102 -11.78 6.63 -16.15
C LEU A 102 -12.20 6.30 -14.72
N LYS A 103 -11.27 5.88 -13.87
CA LYS A 103 -11.51 5.50 -12.47
C LYS A 103 -11.56 6.70 -11.52
N ASN A 104 -11.08 7.87 -11.95
CA ASN A 104 -11.03 9.10 -11.17
C ASN A 104 -11.60 10.27 -11.97
N PRO A 105 -12.94 10.42 -12.05
CA PRO A 105 -13.58 11.49 -12.82
C PRO A 105 -13.08 12.90 -12.49
N LEU A 106 -12.62 13.14 -11.25
CA LEU A 106 -12.03 14.42 -10.86
C LEU A 106 -10.70 14.73 -11.57
N LEU A 107 -10.04 13.74 -12.21
CA LEU A 107 -8.81 13.95 -12.98
C LEU A 107 -9.05 14.34 -14.43
N VAL A 108 -10.24 14.17 -14.98
CA VAL A 108 -10.52 14.36 -16.42
C VAL A 108 -10.11 15.75 -16.91
N ALA A 109 -10.39 16.78 -16.12
CA ALA A 109 -10.07 18.18 -16.45
C ALA A 109 -8.73 18.67 -15.86
N LYS A 110 -7.95 17.79 -15.23
CA LYS A 110 -6.69 18.17 -14.57
C LYS A 110 -5.48 17.75 -15.37
N GLU A 111 -4.50 18.64 -15.43
CA GLU A 111 -3.19 18.32 -15.98
C GLU A 111 -2.34 17.52 -15.00
N THR A 112 -1.71 16.47 -15.47
CA THR A 112 -0.80 15.61 -14.70
C THR A 112 0.37 15.20 -15.56
N SER A 113 1.45 14.70 -14.93
CA SER A 113 2.51 14.07 -15.68
C SER A 113 2.04 12.77 -16.35
N LEU A 114 2.72 12.36 -17.41
CA LEU A 114 2.58 10.98 -17.89
C LEU A 114 3.17 10.02 -16.85
N PRO A 115 2.49 8.91 -16.51
CA PRO A 115 3.01 7.93 -15.53
C PRO A 115 4.39 7.39 -15.91
N VAL A 116 5.28 7.24 -14.94
CA VAL A 116 6.57 6.54 -15.09
C VAL A 116 6.45 5.14 -14.51
N VAL A 117 6.80 4.13 -15.30
CA VAL A 117 6.76 2.72 -14.85
C VAL A 117 7.90 2.44 -13.87
N THR A 118 7.59 1.74 -12.79
CA THR A 118 8.52 1.31 -11.74
C THR A 118 8.41 -0.19 -11.48
N SER A 119 9.37 -0.76 -10.72
CA SER A 119 9.34 -2.18 -10.34
C SER A 119 8.39 -2.44 -9.16
N GLY A 120 7.10 -2.14 -9.36
CA GLY A 120 6.06 -2.22 -8.34
C GLY A 120 6.08 -1.02 -7.38
N LEU A 121 5.03 -0.91 -6.58
CA LEU A 121 4.78 0.28 -5.73
C LEU A 121 5.88 0.54 -4.69
N THR A 122 6.48 -0.49 -4.11
CA THR A 122 7.62 -0.32 -3.18
C THR A 122 8.76 0.47 -3.84
N SER A 123 9.05 0.18 -5.11
CA SER A 123 10.03 0.94 -5.89
C SER A 123 9.56 2.38 -6.14
N SER A 124 8.25 2.58 -6.42
CA SER A 124 7.68 3.93 -6.56
C SER A 124 7.91 4.76 -5.30
N ILE A 125 7.57 4.20 -4.13
CA ILE A 125 7.72 4.88 -2.83
C ILE A 125 9.19 5.22 -2.56
N SER A 126 10.11 4.26 -2.79
CA SER A 126 11.54 4.46 -2.59
C SER A 126 12.13 5.54 -3.50
N ILE A 127 11.70 5.58 -4.77
CA ILE A 127 12.12 6.61 -5.74
C ILE A 127 11.58 7.98 -5.31
N VAL A 128 10.30 8.09 -4.97
CA VAL A 128 9.69 9.35 -4.50
C VAL A 128 10.38 9.83 -3.21
N ALA A 129 10.62 8.93 -2.26
CA ALA A 129 11.38 9.27 -1.05
C ALA A 129 12.80 9.77 -1.38
N SER A 130 13.46 9.15 -2.38
CA SER A 130 14.81 9.57 -2.78
C SER A 130 14.84 10.93 -3.50
N LEU A 131 13.76 11.31 -4.16
CA LEU A 131 13.66 12.60 -4.87
C LEU A 131 13.27 13.74 -3.92
N PHE A 132 12.52 13.46 -2.86
CA PHE A 132 11.89 14.52 -2.07
C PHE A 132 12.22 14.48 -0.57
N LEU A 133 13.02 13.53 -0.08
CA LEU A 133 13.40 13.45 1.33
C LEU A 133 14.91 13.49 1.50
N ASP A 134 15.36 14.44 2.29
CA ASP A 134 16.68 14.49 2.87
C ASP A 134 16.65 14.01 4.34
N LYS A 135 17.84 13.85 4.92
CA LYS A 135 17.99 13.55 6.34
C LYS A 135 17.29 14.64 7.18
N ASP A 136 16.59 14.19 8.22
CA ASP A 136 15.86 15.02 9.17
C ASP A 136 14.62 15.77 8.62
N ASP A 137 14.23 15.52 7.36
CA ASP A 137 12.95 16.01 6.83
C ASP A 137 11.76 15.39 7.58
N ASP A 138 10.72 16.18 7.78
CA ASP A 138 9.51 15.77 8.48
C ASP A 138 8.56 15.02 7.55
N VAL A 139 8.25 13.76 7.92
CA VAL A 139 7.22 12.93 7.29
C VAL A 139 6.04 12.83 8.25
N VAL A 140 4.83 13.06 7.75
CA VAL A 140 3.56 12.95 8.49
C VAL A 140 2.79 11.75 7.98
N MET A 141 2.47 10.82 8.87
CA MET A 141 1.70 9.62 8.55
C MET A 141 0.97 9.07 9.79
N PRO A 142 -0.12 8.30 9.61
CA PRO A 142 -0.80 7.69 10.76
C PRO A 142 0.01 6.54 11.37
N ASP A 143 -0.34 6.16 12.61
CA ASP A 143 0.32 5.11 13.39
C ASP A 143 0.01 3.68 12.92
N LEU A 144 -1.11 3.45 12.21
CA LEU A 144 -1.42 2.19 11.56
C LEU A 144 -0.99 2.23 10.09
N TYR A 145 0.17 1.70 9.81
CA TYR A 145 0.83 1.78 8.50
C TYR A 145 1.54 0.47 8.13
N TRP A 146 1.98 0.35 6.90
CA TRP A 146 2.78 -0.77 6.45
C TRP A 146 4.23 -0.64 6.95
N GLU A 147 4.66 -1.56 7.83
CA GLU A 147 5.96 -1.54 8.51
C GLU A 147 7.18 -1.31 7.58
N ASN A 148 7.07 -1.74 6.32
CA ASN A 148 8.17 -1.57 5.35
C ASN A 148 8.49 -0.10 5.02
N TYR A 149 7.59 0.84 5.34
CA TYR A 149 7.90 2.27 5.19
C TYR A 149 9.08 2.69 6.08
N ASN A 150 9.30 2.05 7.22
CA ASN A 150 10.45 2.32 8.08
C ASN A 150 11.78 2.11 7.35
N LEU A 151 11.91 1.03 6.55
CA LEU A 151 13.13 0.80 5.77
C LEU A 151 13.38 1.90 4.74
N ILE A 152 12.32 2.44 4.14
CA ILE A 152 12.42 3.45 3.08
C ILE A 152 12.62 4.84 3.68
N LEU A 153 11.80 5.23 4.65
CA LEU A 153 11.75 6.59 5.15
C LEU A 153 12.79 6.83 6.26
N THR A 154 12.87 5.88 7.22
CA THR A 154 13.75 6.01 8.37
C THR A 154 15.16 5.51 8.08
N GLU A 155 15.30 4.26 7.65
CA GLU A 155 16.64 3.67 7.51
C GLU A 155 17.37 4.18 6.25
N GLN A 156 16.65 4.32 5.14
CA GLN A 156 17.26 4.77 3.89
C GLN A 156 17.42 6.29 3.84
N ARG A 157 16.39 7.06 4.23
CA ARG A 157 16.38 8.53 4.12
C ARG A 157 16.73 9.24 5.41
N GLN A 158 16.67 8.59 6.57
CA GLN A 158 16.85 9.19 7.89
C GLN A 158 15.85 10.33 8.15
N ALA A 159 14.65 10.23 7.58
CA ALA A 159 13.56 11.17 7.82
C ALA A 159 12.99 11.02 9.22
N LYS A 160 12.39 12.09 9.74
CA LYS A 160 11.67 12.11 11.02
C LYS A 160 10.21 11.81 10.78
N ILE A 161 9.71 10.72 11.37
CA ILE A 161 8.30 10.36 11.26
C ILE A 161 7.52 11.02 12.38
N ASN A 162 6.50 11.78 12.02
CA ASN A 162 5.55 12.42 12.93
C ASN A 162 4.22 11.69 12.80
N PHE A 163 3.93 10.83 13.79
CA PHE A 163 2.74 10.02 13.82
C PHE A 163 1.52 10.74 14.41
N TYR A 164 0.34 10.35 13.95
CA TYR A 164 -0.95 10.64 14.59
C TYR A 164 -1.82 9.37 14.58
N PRO A 165 -2.75 9.21 15.54
CA PRO A 165 -3.66 8.07 15.53
C PRO A 165 -4.46 7.99 14.23
N PHE A 166 -4.51 6.81 13.60
CA PHE A 166 -5.21 6.62 12.33
C PHE A 166 -6.70 6.93 12.45
N PHE A 167 -7.34 6.42 13.51
CA PHE A 167 -8.75 6.66 13.78
C PHE A 167 -8.96 7.76 14.80
N SER A 168 -10.00 8.54 14.58
CA SER A 168 -10.55 9.46 15.58
C SER A 168 -11.38 8.68 16.61
N ASP A 169 -11.68 9.30 17.74
CA ASP A 169 -12.58 8.75 18.76
C ASP A 169 -14.00 8.45 18.22
N LYS A 170 -14.35 9.03 17.07
CA LYS A 170 -15.63 8.81 16.38
C LYS A 170 -15.59 7.63 15.39
N GLY A 171 -14.45 6.97 15.24
CA GLY A 171 -14.27 5.78 14.41
C GLY A 171 -14.02 6.03 12.92
N GLY A 172 -13.87 7.28 12.47
CA GLY A 172 -13.44 7.66 11.11
C GLY A 172 -11.95 8.00 11.06
N PHE A 173 -11.46 8.39 9.88
CA PHE A 173 -10.08 8.85 9.74
C PHE A 173 -9.83 10.11 10.58
N ASN A 174 -8.71 10.18 11.25
CA ASN A 174 -8.39 11.26 12.18
C ASN A 174 -7.80 12.50 11.46
N VAL A 175 -8.67 13.26 10.81
CA VAL A 175 -8.29 14.50 10.10
C VAL A 175 -7.73 15.55 11.06
N GLU A 176 -8.28 15.67 12.27
CA GLU A 176 -7.79 16.60 13.27
C GLU A 176 -6.37 16.24 13.75
N GLY A 177 -6.05 14.96 13.87
CA GLY A 177 -4.71 14.49 14.17
C GLY A 177 -3.71 14.87 13.06
N LEU A 178 -4.07 14.65 11.79
CA LEU A 178 -3.30 15.10 10.63
C LEU A 178 -3.05 16.61 10.68
N LYS A 179 -4.11 17.40 10.93
CA LYS A 179 -4.04 18.87 11.03
C LYS A 179 -3.10 19.32 12.16
N ALA A 180 -3.25 18.73 13.34
CA ALA A 180 -2.46 19.08 14.51
C ALA A 180 -0.96 18.82 14.29
N VAL A 181 -0.61 17.66 13.73
CA VAL A 181 0.78 17.31 13.44
C VAL A 181 1.38 18.23 12.38
N LEU A 182 0.68 18.45 11.26
CA LEU A 182 1.15 19.35 10.20
C LEU A 182 1.37 20.77 10.70
N LYS A 183 0.47 21.28 11.53
CA LYS A 183 0.59 22.61 12.15
C LYS A 183 1.77 22.69 13.13
N GLY A 184 2.11 21.58 13.78
CA GLY A 184 3.24 21.48 14.70
C GLY A 184 4.61 21.54 14.01
N ILE A 185 4.72 21.12 12.75
CA ILE A 185 5.96 21.13 11.98
C ILE A 185 6.39 22.58 11.69
N LYS A 186 7.60 22.93 12.12
CA LYS A 186 8.17 24.28 11.92
C LYS A 186 8.88 24.45 10.58
N ALA A 187 9.35 23.34 10.00
CA ALA A 187 10.00 23.36 8.69
C ALA A 187 9.05 23.90 7.60
N PRO A 188 9.56 24.62 6.60
CA PRO A 188 8.76 25.13 5.49
C PRO A 188 8.30 24.02 4.53
N LYS A 189 8.87 22.83 4.66
CA LYS A 189 8.58 21.62 3.88
C LYS A 189 8.00 20.53 4.78
N ALA A 190 7.00 19.82 4.28
CA ALA A 190 6.49 18.58 4.89
C ALA A 190 6.24 17.53 3.82
N PHE A 191 6.42 16.27 4.18
CA PHE A 191 6.06 15.13 3.34
C PHE A 191 4.91 14.38 4.01
N VAL A 192 3.75 14.32 3.35
CA VAL A 192 2.55 13.65 3.86
C VAL A 192 2.36 12.33 3.15
N PHE A 193 2.15 11.28 3.92
CA PHE A 193 1.92 9.94 3.40
C PHE A 193 0.46 9.53 3.63
N LEU A 194 -0.27 9.25 2.54
CA LEU A 194 -1.66 8.79 2.56
C LEU A 194 -1.74 7.43 1.87
N ASN A 195 -2.17 6.40 2.59
CA ASN A 195 -2.37 5.06 2.04
C ASN A 195 -3.83 4.65 2.14
N PHE A 196 -4.54 4.66 1.00
CA PHE A 196 -5.97 4.31 0.94
C PHE A 196 -6.30 3.49 -0.32
N PRO A 197 -7.02 2.35 -0.19
CA PRO A 197 -7.34 1.65 1.08
C PRO A 197 -6.09 1.28 1.87
N ASN A 198 -6.17 1.45 3.18
CA ASN A 198 -5.01 1.32 4.07
C ASN A 198 -4.61 -0.16 4.29
N ASN A 199 -3.33 -0.39 4.37
CA ASN A 199 -2.72 -1.56 4.99
C ASN A 199 -2.08 -1.11 6.32
N PRO A 200 -2.58 -1.54 7.48
CA PRO A 200 -3.23 -2.83 7.75
C PRO A 200 -4.76 -2.80 7.94
N THR A 201 -5.41 -1.65 8.03
CA THR A 201 -6.78 -1.57 8.52
C THR A 201 -7.87 -1.97 7.51
N GLY A 202 -7.60 -1.83 6.21
CA GLY A 202 -8.63 -1.97 5.17
C GLY A 202 -9.60 -0.78 5.13
N TYR A 203 -9.20 0.39 5.65
CA TYR A 203 -10.01 1.59 5.64
C TYR A 203 -9.66 2.50 4.45
N ALA A 204 -10.68 3.10 3.87
CA ALA A 204 -10.57 4.21 2.93
C ALA A 204 -11.52 5.34 3.36
N PRO A 205 -11.16 6.62 3.14
CA PRO A 205 -11.95 7.74 3.62
C PRO A 205 -13.33 7.80 2.94
N THR A 206 -14.30 8.33 3.63
CA THR A 206 -15.57 8.78 3.06
C THR A 206 -15.37 10.01 2.19
N ALA A 207 -16.36 10.40 1.40
CA ALA A 207 -16.28 11.62 0.59
C ALA A 207 -16.06 12.87 1.46
N ALA A 208 -16.72 12.96 2.62
CA ALA A 208 -16.55 14.07 3.57
C ALA A 208 -15.12 14.11 4.14
N GLU A 209 -14.60 12.98 4.60
CA GLU A 209 -13.22 12.90 5.10
C GLU A 209 -12.18 13.23 4.02
N ALA A 210 -12.42 12.80 2.77
CA ALA A 210 -11.55 13.15 1.65
C ALA A 210 -11.52 14.66 1.38
N ASP A 211 -12.68 15.34 1.50
CA ASP A 211 -12.77 16.79 1.40
C ASP A 211 -12.06 17.49 2.57
N GLU A 212 -12.25 17.00 3.79
CA GLU A 212 -11.59 17.53 4.98
C GLU A 212 -10.06 17.36 4.93
N ILE A 213 -9.56 16.18 4.50
CA ILE A 213 -8.11 15.96 4.30
C ILE A 213 -7.56 16.97 3.30
N ALA A 214 -8.23 17.15 2.17
CA ALA A 214 -7.79 18.12 1.16
C ALA A 214 -7.81 19.55 1.70
N ALA A 215 -8.85 19.93 2.44
CA ALA A 215 -8.96 21.25 3.05
C ALA A 215 -7.84 21.53 4.06
N VAL A 216 -7.48 20.55 4.90
CA VAL A 216 -6.35 20.68 5.84
C VAL A 216 -5.03 20.91 5.10
N LEU A 217 -4.78 20.16 4.03
CA LEU A 217 -3.55 20.31 3.24
C LEU A 217 -3.50 21.68 2.55
N VAL A 218 -4.61 22.15 1.99
CA VAL A 218 -4.70 23.47 1.37
C VAL A 218 -4.51 24.57 2.42
N GLU A 219 -5.15 24.50 3.60
CA GLU A 219 -4.96 25.45 4.70
C GLU A 219 -3.46 25.58 5.08
N GLN A 220 -2.73 24.48 5.14
CA GLN A 220 -1.29 24.52 5.46
C GLN A 220 -0.45 25.08 4.30
N ALA A 221 -0.86 24.82 3.07
CA ALA A 221 -0.21 25.37 1.88
C ALA A 221 -0.45 26.88 1.72
N ASP A 222 -1.67 27.37 2.03
CA ASP A 222 -2.00 28.80 2.10
C ASP A 222 -1.17 29.53 3.16
N ASN A 223 -0.81 28.85 4.24
CA ASN A 223 0.11 29.36 5.28
C ASN A 223 1.60 29.27 4.86
N GLY A 224 1.88 28.99 3.60
CA GLY A 224 3.22 29.00 2.99
C GLY A 224 4.00 27.68 3.10
N LYS A 225 3.42 26.60 3.68
CA LYS A 225 4.07 25.31 3.75
C LYS A 225 4.08 24.62 2.37
N LYS A 226 5.24 24.12 1.95
CA LYS A 226 5.41 23.33 0.73
C LYS A 226 5.25 21.86 1.08
N ILE A 227 4.27 21.20 0.47
CA ILE A 227 3.86 19.84 0.85
C ILE A 227 4.01 18.90 -0.32
N VAL A 228 4.76 17.83 -0.14
CA VAL A 228 4.69 16.66 -1.01
C VAL A 228 3.66 15.71 -0.40
N VAL A 229 2.63 15.32 -1.16
CA VAL A 229 1.65 14.34 -0.70
C VAL A 229 1.80 13.09 -1.54
N LEU A 230 2.33 12.02 -0.95
CA LEU A 230 2.39 10.71 -1.59
C LEU A 230 1.11 9.92 -1.27
N CYS A 231 0.31 9.69 -2.30
CA CYS A 231 -0.86 8.81 -2.26
C CYS A 231 -0.40 7.40 -2.65
N ASP A 232 -0.28 6.52 -1.65
CA ASP A 232 -0.03 5.10 -1.85
C ASP A 232 -1.35 4.39 -2.14
N ASP A 233 -1.60 4.16 -3.41
CA ASP A 233 -2.82 3.56 -3.94
C ASP A 233 -2.68 2.04 -4.17
N ALA A 234 -1.93 1.35 -3.31
CA ALA A 234 -1.67 -0.09 -3.43
C ALA A 234 -2.93 -0.95 -3.61
N TYR A 235 -4.01 -0.56 -2.99
CA TYR A 235 -5.31 -1.28 -2.97
C TYR A 235 -6.41 -0.50 -3.66
N PHE A 236 -6.06 0.50 -4.48
CA PHE A 236 -7.01 1.29 -5.26
C PHE A 236 -7.95 0.40 -6.08
N GLY A 237 -9.21 0.79 -6.21
CA GLY A 237 -10.24 0.03 -6.91
C GLY A 237 -10.97 -1.03 -6.05
N LEU A 238 -10.43 -1.38 -4.87
CA LEU A 238 -11.02 -2.37 -3.97
C LEU A 238 -11.88 -1.69 -2.90
N PHE A 239 -12.92 -0.99 -3.34
CA PHE A 239 -13.88 -0.26 -2.48
C PHE A 239 -15.18 -1.05 -2.35
N PHE A 240 -15.59 -1.36 -1.12
CA PHE A 240 -16.72 -2.26 -0.87
C PHE A 240 -17.92 -1.60 -0.21
N ASP A 241 -17.71 -0.55 0.59
CA ASP A 241 -18.79 0.25 1.19
C ASP A 241 -19.22 1.39 0.27
N ASP A 242 -20.51 1.74 0.26
CA ASP A 242 -21.03 2.78 -0.62
C ASP A 242 -20.69 4.21 -0.17
N LYS A 243 -20.30 4.40 1.09
CA LYS A 243 -19.90 5.71 1.64
C LYS A 243 -18.46 6.09 1.31
N VAL A 244 -17.65 5.15 0.81
CA VAL A 244 -16.25 5.37 0.50
C VAL A 244 -16.10 6.35 -0.67
N PHE A 245 -15.15 7.27 -0.55
CA PHE A 245 -14.66 8.06 -1.68
C PHE A 245 -13.92 7.14 -2.65
N ARG A 246 -14.60 6.78 -3.74
CA ARG A 246 -14.12 5.75 -4.71
C ARG A 246 -13.09 6.27 -5.70
N GLN A 247 -12.45 7.39 -5.41
CA GLN A 247 -11.36 7.94 -6.18
C GLN A 247 -10.10 8.05 -5.32
N SER A 248 -8.95 8.19 -5.96
CA SER A 248 -7.69 8.45 -5.26
C SER A 248 -7.68 9.84 -4.62
N MET A 249 -7.05 9.99 -3.47
CA MET A 249 -6.75 11.31 -2.90
C MET A 249 -5.92 12.16 -3.85
N PHE A 250 -5.10 11.54 -4.69
CA PHE A 250 -4.40 12.23 -5.78
C PHE A 250 -5.36 13.01 -6.68
N ALA A 251 -6.53 12.46 -6.99
CA ALA A 251 -7.52 13.13 -7.83
C ALA A 251 -8.07 14.42 -7.20
N ARG A 252 -8.16 14.48 -5.86
CA ARG A 252 -8.50 15.71 -5.13
C ARG A 252 -7.36 16.72 -5.15
N LEU A 253 -6.12 16.26 -5.05
CA LEU A 253 -4.95 17.07 -4.73
C LEU A 253 -4.16 17.53 -5.97
N ALA A 254 -4.33 16.90 -7.14
CA ALA A 254 -3.50 17.12 -8.32
C ALA A 254 -3.43 18.58 -8.82
N ASP A 255 -4.43 19.40 -8.51
CA ASP A 255 -4.50 20.83 -8.85
C ASP A 255 -5.00 21.69 -7.67
N ALA A 256 -4.92 21.18 -6.45
CA ALA A 256 -5.50 21.84 -5.29
C ALA A 256 -4.79 23.15 -4.94
N HIS A 257 -3.47 23.17 -4.94
CA HIS A 257 -2.67 24.35 -4.58
C HIS A 257 -1.28 24.31 -5.21
N GLU A 258 -0.67 25.47 -5.52
CA GLU A 258 0.68 25.57 -6.11
C GLU A 258 1.82 25.08 -5.18
N ASN A 259 1.59 25.09 -3.87
CA ASN A 259 2.52 24.57 -2.87
C ASN A 259 2.24 23.09 -2.49
N ILE A 260 1.32 22.41 -3.17
CA ILE A 260 1.05 20.97 -2.98
C ILE A 260 1.48 20.22 -4.23
N LEU A 261 2.55 19.45 -4.10
CA LEU A 261 2.93 18.45 -5.11
C LEU A 261 2.29 17.13 -4.72
N ALA A 262 1.19 16.79 -5.38
CA ALA A 262 0.57 15.48 -5.25
C ALA A 262 1.35 14.45 -6.08
N VAL A 263 1.60 13.29 -5.50
CA VAL A 263 2.29 12.16 -6.15
C VAL A 263 1.42 10.92 -5.99
N LYS A 264 0.97 10.34 -7.10
CA LYS A 264 0.29 9.05 -7.08
C LYS A 264 1.32 7.94 -7.21
N GLY A 265 1.49 7.16 -6.17
CA GLY A 265 2.12 5.86 -6.21
C GLY A 265 1.05 4.81 -6.52
N ASP A 266 1.15 4.17 -7.67
CA ASP A 266 0.13 3.26 -8.18
C ASP A 266 0.74 1.93 -8.61
N ALA A 267 -0.05 0.88 -8.74
CA ALA A 267 0.45 -0.41 -9.21
C ALA A 267 -0.63 -1.34 -9.73
N ALA A 268 -0.29 -2.09 -10.76
CA ALA A 268 -1.09 -3.21 -11.24
C ALA A 268 -1.18 -4.38 -10.22
N THR A 269 -0.34 -4.39 -9.22
CA THR A 269 -0.10 -5.52 -8.30
C THR A 269 -1.37 -6.14 -7.73
N LYS A 270 -2.28 -5.34 -7.15
CA LYS A 270 -3.49 -5.84 -6.48
C LYS A 270 -4.73 -5.65 -7.36
N GLU A 271 -4.85 -4.49 -7.98
CA GLU A 271 -5.98 -4.16 -8.83
C GLU A 271 -6.06 -5.09 -10.05
N GLU A 272 -4.91 -5.42 -10.64
CA GLU A 272 -4.82 -6.34 -11.80
C GLU A 272 -4.47 -7.78 -11.40
N MET A 273 -4.40 -8.09 -10.11
CA MET A 273 -4.09 -9.42 -9.57
C MET A 273 -2.78 -10.02 -10.12
N VAL A 274 -1.73 -9.20 -10.25
CA VAL A 274 -0.42 -9.55 -10.81
C VAL A 274 0.73 -9.31 -9.85
N TRP A 275 0.65 -9.84 -8.65
CA TRP A 275 1.61 -9.59 -7.56
C TRP A 275 3.07 -9.82 -7.97
N GLY A 276 3.33 -10.83 -8.81
CA GLY A 276 4.67 -11.21 -9.29
C GLY A 276 5.19 -10.37 -10.45
N PHE A 277 4.36 -9.61 -11.15
CA PHE A 277 4.77 -8.86 -12.36
C PHE A 277 5.63 -7.65 -12.03
N ARG A 278 5.49 -7.10 -10.83
CA ARG A 278 6.27 -5.96 -10.38
C ARG A 278 6.15 -4.74 -11.32
N VAL A 279 4.91 -4.34 -11.63
CA VAL A 279 4.61 -3.14 -12.43
C VAL A 279 3.90 -2.13 -11.51
N GLY A 280 4.56 -1.00 -11.30
CA GLY A 280 4.04 0.17 -10.57
C GLY A 280 4.20 1.43 -11.40
N PHE A 281 3.68 2.54 -10.90
CA PHE A 281 3.67 3.82 -11.60
C PHE A 281 3.87 4.97 -10.62
N ILE A 282 4.48 6.05 -11.11
CA ILE A 282 4.54 7.34 -10.42
C ILE A 282 3.94 8.39 -11.35
N THR A 283 2.97 9.16 -10.84
CA THR A 283 2.35 10.28 -11.55
C THR A 283 2.33 11.51 -10.65
N TYR A 284 2.61 12.68 -11.22
CA TYR A 284 2.67 13.96 -10.53
C TYR A 284 1.50 14.85 -10.92
N GLY A 285 0.98 15.62 -9.95
CA GLY A 285 0.00 16.67 -10.13
C GLY A 285 0.29 17.86 -9.22
N CYS A 286 0.20 19.08 -9.76
CA CYS A 286 0.39 20.31 -9.02
C CYS A 286 -0.30 21.46 -9.75
N LYS A 287 -1.02 22.30 -9.02
CA LYS A 287 -1.71 23.46 -9.60
C LYS A 287 -0.74 24.39 -10.32
N GLY A 288 -1.05 24.75 -11.57
CA GLY A 288 -0.30 25.72 -12.34
C GLY A 288 0.99 25.19 -12.99
N TYR A 289 1.30 23.89 -12.89
CA TYR A 289 2.46 23.32 -13.55
C TYR A 289 2.23 23.21 -15.05
N THR A 290 3.27 23.53 -15.80
CA THR A 290 3.33 23.38 -17.25
C THR A 290 3.76 21.97 -17.65
N ALA A 291 3.51 21.58 -18.90
CA ALA A 291 3.99 20.31 -19.46
C ALA A 291 5.51 20.14 -19.31
N ALA A 292 6.30 21.21 -19.49
CA ALA A 292 7.76 21.19 -19.34
C ALA A 292 8.18 20.89 -17.87
N GLN A 293 7.44 21.40 -16.88
CA GLN A 293 7.71 21.12 -15.46
C GLN A 293 7.36 19.66 -15.09
N TYR A 294 6.27 19.13 -15.63
CA TYR A 294 5.96 17.71 -15.49
C TYR A 294 6.99 16.82 -16.16
N ASP A 295 7.45 17.17 -17.37
CA ASP A 295 8.51 16.42 -18.05
C ASP A 295 9.81 16.43 -17.24
N ALA A 296 10.18 17.55 -16.64
CA ALA A 296 11.35 17.64 -15.77
C ALA A 296 11.23 16.68 -14.56
N LEU A 297 10.07 16.56 -13.91
CA LEU A 297 9.84 15.59 -12.84
C LEU A 297 9.91 14.15 -13.34
N VAL A 298 9.34 13.87 -14.50
CA VAL A 298 9.43 12.56 -15.17
C VAL A 298 10.89 12.20 -15.45
N GLN A 299 11.69 13.11 -15.95
CA GLN A 299 13.12 12.89 -16.22
C GLN A 299 13.91 12.66 -14.93
N LYS A 300 13.64 13.41 -13.84
CA LYS A 300 14.22 13.17 -12.51
C LYS A 300 13.90 11.75 -12.01
N THR A 301 12.65 11.33 -12.16
CA THR A 301 12.20 9.99 -11.80
C THR A 301 12.91 8.91 -12.62
N MET A 302 13.03 9.11 -13.94
CA MET A 302 13.78 8.20 -14.80
C MET A 302 15.27 8.16 -14.45
N GLY A 303 15.86 9.28 -14.04
CA GLY A 303 17.23 9.33 -13.53
C GLY A 303 17.43 8.49 -12.27
N ALA A 304 16.54 8.60 -11.29
CA ALA A 304 16.56 7.80 -10.09
C ALA A 304 16.35 6.30 -10.39
N LEU A 305 15.43 5.97 -11.31
CA LEU A 305 15.20 4.61 -11.78
C LEU A 305 16.46 4.04 -12.47
N ARG A 306 17.09 4.84 -13.35
CA ARG A 306 18.31 4.42 -14.06
C ARG A 306 19.45 4.10 -13.11
N GLY A 307 19.60 4.89 -12.05
CA GLY A 307 20.64 4.70 -11.03
C GLY A 307 20.37 3.55 -10.05
N SER A 308 19.15 3.01 -10.01
CA SER A 308 18.77 1.93 -9.08
C SER A 308 18.46 0.60 -9.77
N LEU A 309 17.61 0.60 -10.78
CA LEU A 309 17.08 -0.61 -11.42
C LEU A 309 17.41 -0.72 -12.91
N SER A 310 17.95 0.35 -13.51
CA SER A 310 18.18 0.50 -14.94
C SER A 310 16.90 0.60 -15.77
N SER A 311 16.05 -0.41 -15.78
CA SER A 311 14.71 -0.43 -16.42
C SER A 311 13.83 -1.50 -15.74
N CYS A 312 12.53 -1.48 -16.04
CA CYS A 312 11.57 -2.43 -15.49
C CYS A 312 11.29 -3.59 -16.48
N SER A 313 10.64 -4.64 -16.01
CA SER A 313 10.31 -5.83 -16.81
C SER A 313 9.49 -5.47 -18.05
N LEU A 314 9.99 -5.73 -19.24
CA LEU A 314 9.29 -5.50 -20.51
C LEU A 314 8.11 -6.45 -20.71
N PRO A 315 8.26 -7.79 -20.55
CA PRO A 315 7.14 -8.73 -20.77
C PRO A 315 5.97 -8.49 -19.83
N SER A 316 6.23 -8.11 -18.56
CA SER A 316 5.17 -7.79 -17.61
C SER A 316 4.35 -6.56 -18.05
N GLN A 317 5.03 -5.54 -18.60
CA GLN A 317 4.38 -4.34 -19.12
C GLN A 317 3.52 -4.65 -20.34
N ASN A 318 4.06 -5.40 -21.28
CA ASN A 318 3.36 -5.75 -22.53
C ASN A 318 2.18 -6.69 -22.29
N ALA A 319 2.28 -7.62 -21.34
CA ALA A 319 1.15 -8.49 -20.97
C ALA A 319 -0.04 -7.69 -20.42
N ILE A 320 0.22 -6.68 -19.57
CA ILE A 320 -0.83 -5.79 -19.06
C ILE A 320 -1.42 -4.95 -20.19
N LEU A 321 -0.56 -4.35 -21.03
CA LEU A 321 -1.01 -3.52 -22.16
C LEU A 321 -1.90 -4.32 -23.12
N LYS A 322 -1.50 -5.53 -23.50
CA LYS A 322 -2.31 -6.41 -24.36
C LYS A 322 -3.67 -6.75 -23.73
N ALA A 323 -3.67 -7.04 -22.44
CA ALA A 323 -4.89 -7.37 -21.72
C ALA A 323 -5.90 -6.21 -21.74
N PHE A 324 -5.45 -4.95 -21.67
CA PHE A 324 -6.33 -3.79 -21.74
C PHE A 324 -7.09 -3.68 -23.08
N SER A 325 -6.57 -4.28 -24.14
CA SER A 325 -7.23 -4.33 -25.45
C SER A 325 -8.17 -5.53 -25.59
N SER A 326 -8.21 -6.43 -24.63
CA SER A 326 -9.11 -7.61 -24.67
C SER A 326 -10.55 -7.21 -24.30
N PRO A 327 -11.56 -7.63 -25.09
CA PRO A 327 -12.96 -7.36 -24.75
C PRO A 327 -13.40 -8.06 -23.45
N GLU A 328 -12.70 -9.09 -23.01
CA GLU A 328 -13.01 -9.83 -21.77
C GLU A 328 -12.35 -9.20 -20.52
N TYR A 329 -11.47 -8.22 -20.70
CA TYR A 329 -10.63 -7.70 -19.60
C TYR A 329 -11.48 -7.16 -18.44
N GLU A 330 -12.37 -6.21 -18.72
CA GLU A 330 -13.17 -5.57 -17.68
C GLU A 330 -14.09 -6.57 -16.98
N GLN A 331 -14.74 -7.46 -17.72
CA GLN A 331 -15.59 -8.50 -17.14
C GLN A 331 -14.79 -9.44 -16.22
N SER A 332 -13.62 -9.89 -16.65
CA SER A 332 -12.76 -10.77 -15.85
C SER A 332 -12.25 -10.11 -14.58
N LYS A 333 -11.89 -8.82 -14.68
CA LYS A 333 -11.47 -8.00 -13.53
C LYS A 333 -12.59 -7.85 -12.51
N GLN A 334 -13.78 -7.48 -12.95
CA GLN A 334 -14.95 -7.30 -12.08
C GLN A 334 -15.38 -8.61 -11.41
N GLN A 335 -15.25 -9.75 -12.07
CA GLN A 335 -15.49 -11.06 -11.45
C GLN A 335 -14.53 -11.30 -10.28
N GLY A 336 -13.25 -10.99 -10.44
CA GLY A 336 -12.27 -11.10 -9.37
C GLY A 336 -12.58 -10.20 -8.18
N ILE A 337 -12.86 -8.91 -8.45
CA ILE A 337 -13.23 -7.92 -7.41
C ILE A 337 -14.50 -8.35 -6.67
N ARG A 338 -15.51 -8.87 -7.40
CA ARG A 338 -16.76 -9.36 -6.80
C ARG A 338 -16.52 -10.50 -5.81
N LYS A 339 -15.62 -11.43 -6.12
CA LYS A 339 -15.28 -12.53 -5.18
C LYS A 339 -14.71 -12.00 -3.87
N ILE A 340 -13.85 -10.98 -3.93
CA ILE A 340 -13.26 -10.36 -2.73
C ILE A 340 -14.34 -9.59 -1.96
N ARG A 341 -15.24 -8.88 -2.65
CA ARG A 341 -16.39 -8.20 -2.04
C ARG A 341 -17.29 -9.17 -1.26
N LEU A 342 -17.62 -10.33 -1.80
CA LEU A 342 -18.41 -11.35 -1.11
C LEU A 342 -17.75 -11.82 0.19
N ARG A 343 -16.43 -11.94 0.21
CA ARG A 343 -15.67 -12.26 1.43
C ARG A 343 -15.74 -11.13 2.46
N PHE A 344 -15.62 -9.89 2.02
CA PHE A 344 -15.80 -8.72 2.88
C PHE A 344 -17.20 -8.70 3.51
N GLU A 345 -18.24 -8.96 2.72
CA GLU A 345 -19.63 -8.99 3.19
C GLU A 345 -19.86 -10.12 4.21
N ALA A 346 -19.36 -11.32 3.92
CA ALA A 346 -19.43 -12.46 4.84
C ALA A 346 -18.68 -12.18 6.15
N LEU A 347 -17.51 -11.54 6.06
CA LEU A 347 -16.74 -11.11 7.21
C LEU A 347 -17.53 -10.12 8.09
N LYS A 348 -18.11 -9.08 7.48
CA LYS A 348 -18.95 -8.10 8.19
C LYS A 348 -20.15 -8.74 8.88
N GLN A 349 -20.82 -9.69 8.21
CA GLN A 349 -21.96 -10.42 8.80
C GLN A 349 -21.55 -11.25 10.01
N GLU A 350 -20.39 -11.93 9.94
CA GLU A 350 -19.93 -12.75 11.05
C GLU A 350 -19.45 -11.89 12.23
N LEU A 351 -18.73 -10.79 11.97
CA LEU A 351 -18.32 -9.85 13.02
C LEU A 351 -19.53 -9.26 13.78
N ALA A 352 -20.65 -9.02 13.09
CA ALA A 352 -21.86 -8.52 13.73
C ALA A 352 -22.45 -9.53 14.74
N ARG A 353 -22.22 -10.83 14.59
CA ARG A 353 -22.65 -11.88 15.57
C ARG A 353 -21.82 -11.85 16.84
N HIS A 354 -20.60 -11.31 16.78
CA HIS A 354 -19.67 -11.14 17.88
C HIS A 354 -19.70 -9.74 18.50
N ALA A 355 -20.72 -8.92 18.20
CA ALA A 355 -20.80 -7.53 18.67
C ALA A 355 -20.85 -7.38 20.20
N SER A 356 -21.24 -8.43 20.94
CA SER A 356 -21.24 -8.47 22.40
C SER A 356 -19.93 -8.98 23.01
N ASP A 357 -19.03 -9.53 22.20
CA ASP A 357 -17.77 -10.12 22.65
C ASP A 357 -16.73 -9.01 22.77
N ASP A 358 -16.24 -8.79 23.96
CA ASP A 358 -15.38 -7.65 24.29
C ASP A 358 -13.87 -7.95 24.30
N CYS A 359 -13.50 -9.22 24.06
CA CYS A 359 -12.09 -9.64 23.97
C CYS A 359 -11.36 -9.08 22.74
N LEU A 360 -12.10 -8.81 21.65
CA LEU A 360 -11.60 -8.22 20.41
C LEU A 360 -12.51 -7.09 19.95
N THR A 361 -11.90 -6.00 19.48
CA THR A 361 -12.63 -4.87 18.88
C THR A 361 -12.24 -4.76 17.41
N PRO A 362 -13.15 -5.06 16.45
CA PRO A 362 -12.89 -4.82 15.05
C PRO A 362 -12.63 -3.34 14.81
N LEU A 363 -11.47 -3.00 14.22
CA LEU A 363 -11.22 -1.62 13.78
C LEU A 363 -12.09 -1.32 12.54
N PRO A 364 -12.46 -0.06 12.29
CA PRO A 364 -13.22 0.32 11.10
C PRO A 364 -12.52 -0.12 9.82
N PHE A 365 -13.24 -0.80 8.93
CA PHE A 365 -12.76 -1.21 7.60
C PHE A 365 -13.93 -1.18 6.59
N ASN A 366 -13.62 -0.86 5.34
CA ASN A 366 -14.63 -0.70 4.30
C ASN A 366 -14.12 -1.04 2.89
N SER A 367 -12.84 -1.46 2.79
CA SER A 367 -12.12 -1.58 1.52
C SER A 367 -10.94 -2.55 1.61
N GLY A 368 -10.22 -2.77 0.51
CA GLY A 368 -8.93 -3.46 0.49
C GLY A 368 -8.99 -4.96 0.71
N TYR A 369 -7.95 -5.52 1.29
CA TYR A 369 -7.76 -6.96 1.53
C TYR A 369 -7.80 -7.36 2.99
N PHE A 370 -7.75 -6.38 3.90
CA PHE A 370 -7.47 -6.58 5.31
C PHE A 370 -8.56 -6.03 6.21
N MET A 371 -8.60 -6.54 7.41
CA MET A 371 -9.16 -5.88 8.58
C MET A 371 -8.22 -6.09 9.77
N ALA A 372 -8.32 -5.25 10.76
CA ALA A 372 -7.56 -5.37 12.00
C ALA A 372 -8.48 -5.40 13.21
N PHE A 373 -7.99 -6.05 14.28
CA PHE A 373 -8.62 -6.04 15.59
C PHE A 373 -7.73 -5.34 16.60
N GLY A 374 -8.32 -4.54 17.49
CA GLY A 374 -7.76 -4.25 18.80
C GLY A 374 -8.00 -5.43 19.72
N CYS A 375 -6.97 -5.84 20.47
CA CYS A 375 -6.98 -6.98 21.40
C CYS A 375 -6.92 -6.49 22.84
N ARG A 376 -7.71 -7.06 23.76
CA ARG A 376 -7.54 -6.85 25.20
C ARG A 376 -6.37 -7.66 25.77
N CYS A 377 -6.10 -8.82 25.20
CA CYS A 377 -4.94 -9.65 25.53
C CYS A 377 -3.70 -9.19 24.74
N ASP A 378 -2.55 -9.70 25.11
CA ASP A 378 -1.29 -9.52 24.33
C ASP A 378 -1.44 -10.13 22.94
N ALA A 379 -1.23 -9.30 21.92
CA ALA A 379 -1.44 -9.68 20.51
C ALA A 379 -0.46 -10.76 20.03
N GLU A 380 0.76 -10.85 20.61
CA GLU A 380 1.70 -11.93 20.26
C GLU A 380 1.27 -13.24 20.89
N GLN A 381 0.77 -13.25 22.13
CA GLN A 381 0.23 -14.46 22.76
C GLN A 381 -0.97 -14.98 21.97
N LEU A 382 -1.88 -14.09 21.55
CA LEU A 382 -3.01 -14.43 20.69
C LEU A 382 -2.56 -15.03 19.35
N ARG A 383 -1.61 -14.38 18.67
CA ARG A 383 -1.04 -14.87 17.41
C ARG A 383 -0.44 -16.27 17.58
N GLN A 384 0.33 -16.50 18.65
CA GLN A 384 0.97 -17.79 18.93
C GLN A 384 -0.07 -18.88 19.26
N LEU A 385 -1.11 -18.55 20.03
CA LEU A 385 -2.19 -19.47 20.34
C LEU A 385 -2.95 -19.87 19.07
N LEU A 386 -3.30 -18.89 18.23
CA LEU A 386 -3.94 -19.13 16.93
C LEU A 386 -3.08 -20.03 16.04
N LEU A 387 -1.77 -19.76 15.96
CA LEU A 387 -0.87 -20.50 15.10
C LEU A 387 -0.63 -21.95 15.58
N ASN A 388 -0.39 -22.14 16.87
CA ASN A 388 0.07 -23.43 17.40
C ASN A 388 -1.07 -24.36 17.80
N LYS A 389 -2.19 -23.84 18.32
CA LYS A 389 -3.35 -24.63 18.75
C LYS A 389 -4.45 -24.68 17.69
N TYR A 390 -4.70 -23.57 17.01
CA TYR A 390 -5.80 -23.44 16.05
C TYR A 390 -5.36 -23.55 14.59
N GLU A 391 -4.08 -23.79 14.32
CA GLU A 391 -3.50 -23.88 12.97
C GLU A 391 -3.90 -22.70 12.07
N THR A 392 -4.04 -21.51 12.66
CA THR A 392 -4.55 -20.29 12.05
C THR A 392 -3.48 -19.18 12.06
N GLY A 393 -3.11 -18.69 10.90
CA GLY A 393 -2.10 -17.63 10.76
C GLY A 393 -2.74 -16.26 10.62
N VAL A 394 -2.40 -15.34 11.52
CA VAL A 394 -2.70 -13.91 11.46
C VAL A 394 -1.41 -13.10 11.63
N ILE A 395 -1.44 -11.80 11.39
CA ILE A 395 -0.29 -10.91 11.59
C ILE A 395 -0.49 -10.07 12.86
N ARG A 396 0.46 -10.12 13.80
CA ARG A 396 0.58 -9.12 14.85
C ARG A 396 1.13 -7.82 14.25
N LEU A 397 0.48 -6.71 14.53
CA LEU A 397 0.91 -5.37 14.13
C LEU A 397 1.77 -4.73 15.23
N ASP A 398 1.27 -4.73 16.45
CA ASP A 398 1.90 -4.23 17.68
C ASP A 398 1.43 -5.08 18.87
N ASP A 399 1.64 -4.59 20.11
CA ASP A 399 1.28 -5.35 21.32
C ASP A 399 -0.23 -5.52 21.53
N SER A 400 -1.04 -4.70 20.86
CA SER A 400 -2.50 -4.65 21.03
C SER A 400 -3.31 -4.85 19.75
N HIS A 401 -2.67 -5.11 18.61
CA HIS A 401 -3.39 -5.25 17.35
C HIS A 401 -2.95 -6.46 16.53
N ILE A 402 -3.93 -7.14 15.93
CA ILE A 402 -3.71 -8.18 14.91
C ILE A 402 -4.41 -7.82 13.60
N ARG A 403 -3.84 -8.27 12.48
CA ARG A 403 -4.40 -8.10 11.12
C ARG A 403 -4.79 -9.44 10.53
N LEU A 404 -5.93 -9.45 9.85
CA LEU A 404 -6.48 -10.58 9.13
C LEU A 404 -6.62 -10.23 7.63
N ALA A 405 -6.04 -11.06 6.75
CA ALA A 405 -6.16 -10.94 5.30
C ALA A 405 -7.33 -11.81 4.80
N PHE A 406 -8.53 -11.25 4.72
CA PHE A 406 -9.70 -11.98 4.24
C PHE A 406 -9.64 -12.31 2.74
N SER A 407 -8.84 -11.58 1.98
CA SER A 407 -8.61 -11.83 0.56
C SER A 407 -7.99 -13.21 0.26
N SER A 408 -7.28 -13.79 1.21
CA SER A 408 -6.61 -15.09 1.07
C SER A 408 -7.41 -16.28 1.61
N ILE A 409 -8.65 -16.05 2.07
CA ILE A 409 -9.52 -17.07 2.66
C ILE A 409 -10.72 -17.31 1.75
N ASP A 410 -11.03 -18.57 1.46
CA ASP A 410 -12.21 -18.92 0.67
C ASP A 410 -13.50 -18.50 1.39
N LEU A 411 -14.50 -18.08 0.61
CA LEU A 411 -15.74 -17.46 1.13
C LEU A 411 -16.42 -18.29 2.24
N GLU A 412 -16.56 -19.58 2.00
CA GLU A 412 -17.23 -20.52 2.94
C GLU A 412 -16.48 -20.72 4.24
N LYS A 413 -15.20 -20.35 4.30
CA LYS A 413 -14.33 -20.49 5.47
C LYS A 413 -14.33 -19.24 6.36
N ILE A 414 -14.81 -18.10 5.87
CA ILE A 414 -14.79 -16.82 6.59
C ILE A 414 -15.48 -16.91 7.96
N PRO A 415 -16.73 -17.46 8.09
CA PRO A 415 -17.39 -17.55 9.38
C PRO A 415 -16.61 -18.38 10.40
N ALA A 416 -16.12 -19.53 9.99
CA ALA A 416 -15.35 -20.41 10.87
C ALA A 416 -14.00 -19.82 11.29
N LEU A 417 -13.34 -19.04 10.42
CA LEU A 417 -12.13 -18.30 10.76
C LEU A 417 -12.41 -17.25 11.84
N VAL A 418 -13.45 -16.43 11.68
CA VAL A 418 -13.81 -15.38 12.66
C VAL A 418 -14.10 -16.00 14.01
N ASN A 419 -14.95 -17.05 14.07
CA ASN A 419 -15.25 -17.78 15.29
C ASN A 419 -13.98 -18.32 15.96
N THR A 420 -13.04 -18.87 15.18
CA THR A 420 -11.76 -19.37 15.70
C THR A 420 -10.94 -18.24 16.34
N VAL A 421 -10.91 -17.04 15.74
CA VAL A 421 -10.14 -15.90 16.26
C VAL A 421 -10.75 -15.41 17.58
N TYR A 422 -12.08 -15.28 17.68
CA TYR A 422 -12.76 -14.90 18.92
C TYR A 422 -12.60 -15.95 20.01
N GLN A 423 -12.74 -17.25 19.68
CA GLN A 423 -12.52 -18.34 20.63
C GLN A 423 -11.11 -18.30 21.23
N ALA A 424 -10.09 -18.10 20.41
CA ALA A 424 -8.70 -18.01 20.88
C ALA A 424 -8.47 -16.77 21.76
N ALA A 425 -9.09 -15.64 21.43
CA ALA A 425 -8.99 -14.43 22.24
C ALA A 425 -9.67 -14.60 23.61
N ALA A 426 -10.83 -15.25 23.66
CA ALA A 426 -11.54 -15.53 24.90
C ALA A 426 -10.78 -16.48 25.86
N GLU A 427 -9.87 -17.32 25.35
CA GLU A 427 -9.01 -18.16 26.21
C GLU A 427 -7.92 -17.35 26.92
N LEU A 428 -7.62 -16.13 26.47
CA LEU A 428 -6.56 -15.27 26.99
C LEU A 428 -7.10 -14.05 27.76
N SER A 429 -8.43 -13.92 27.85
CA SER A 429 -9.13 -12.79 28.49
C SER A 429 -9.41 -13.00 29.96
#